data_2dee683694949ecdedddf78fce2d0e70
#
_entry.id   2dee683694949ecdedddf78fce2d0e70
#
_cell.length_a   1.000
_cell.length_b   1.000
_cell.length_c   1.000
_cell.angle_alpha   90.00
_cell.angle_beta   90.00
_cell.angle_gamma   90.00
#
_symmetry.space_group_name_H-M   'P 1'
#
loop_
_entity.id
_entity.type
_entity.pdbx_description
1 polymer ?
#
loop_
_entity_poly.entity_id
_entity_poly.type
_entity_poly.pdbx_seq_one_letter_code
_entity_poly.pdbx_strand_id
1 'polypeptide(L)'
;MALNPISHIIPPRNPHFVGDGFRVQNFIPSAYGLDMQRMSPFIMLDYNAPFHFPATETPRGVGVHPHRGFETVTLAYQGAVAHHDSAGNSGVIGPGGVQWMTAASGVLHKEYHEKEFAKQGGMFQMVQLWVNLPAAHKMSPPKYQGFNEQDIPTVSLENEMGHIKVVAGHYQNTQGAARTFTEVHL
;
A
#
# COMPACT_ATOMS: atom_id res chain seq x y z
N MET A 1 -23.89 21.06 -1.63
CA MET A 1 -22.69 20.51 -2.32
C MET A 1 -23.17 19.60 -3.45
N ALA A 2 -22.67 19.77 -4.66
CA ALA A 2 -22.98 18.82 -5.73
C ALA A 2 -22.29 17.48 -5.42
N LEU A 3 -23.05 16.39 -5.43
CA LEU A 3 -22.49 15.05 -5.27
C LEU A 3 -21.65 14.73 -6.53
N ASN A 4 -20.40 14.35 -6.35
CA ASN A 4 -19.62 13.83 -7.46
C ASN A 4 -20.19 12.47 -7.88
N PRO A 5 -20.65 12.31 -9.14
CA PRO A 5 -21.22 11.05 -9.58
C PRO A 5 -20.16 9.96 -9.63
N ILE A 6 -20.57 8.71 -9.33
CA ILE A 6 -19.73 7.54 -9.60
C ILE A 6 -19.60 7.41 -11.12
N SER A 7 -18.36 7.54 -11.63
CA SER A 7 -18.11 7.47 -13.07
C SER A 7 -17.83 6.06 -13.57
N HIS A 8 -17.24 5.21 -12.72
CA HIS A 8 -16.89 3.82 -13.07
C HIS A 8 -17.04 2.91 -11.87
N ILE A 9 -17.52 1.70 -12.13
CA ILE A 9 -17.48 0.59 -11.17
C ILE A 9 -16.57 -0.47 -11.80
N ILE A 10 -15.47 -0.79 -11.13
CA ILE A 10 -14.48 -1.75 -11.63
C ILE A 10 -14.78 -3.09 -10.96
N PRO A 11 -15.23 -4.10 -11.73
CA PRO A 11 -15.44 -5.43 -11.17
C PRO A 11 -14.10 -6.08 -10.79
N PRO A 12 -14.07 -6.90 -9.73
CA PRO A 12 -12.87 -7.62 -9.35
C PRO A 12 -12.44 -8.59 -10.46
N ARG A 13 -11.13 -8.67 -10.70
CA ARG A 13 -10.52 -9.66 -11.59
C ARG A 13 -10.26 -10.98 -10.86
N ASN A 14 -10.01 -12.02 -11.63
CA ASN A 14 -9.52 -13.28 -11.07
C ASN A 14 -8.20 -13.01 -10.33
N PRO A 15 -8.06 -13.50 -9.10
CA PRO A 15 -6.83 -13.34 -8.35
C PRO A 15 -5.69 -14.14 -8.97
N HIS A 16 -4.47 -13.61 -8.83
CA HIS A 16 -3.23 -14.30 -9.17
C HIS A 16 -2.21 -14.11 -8.05
N PHE A 17 -1.13 -14.87 -8.10
CA PHE A 17 -0.06 -14.71 -7.12
C PHE A 17 1.07 -13.83 -7.65
N VAL A 18 1.54 -12.93 -6.78
CA VAL A 18 2.82 -12.22 -6.91
C VAL A 18 3.79 -12.86 -5.92
N GLY A 19 4.83 -13.52 -6.43
CA GLY A 19 5.59 -14.47 -5.63
C GLY A 19 4.70 -15.62 -5.14
N ASP A 20 4.94 -16.10 -3.93
CA ASP A 20 4.13 -17.11 -3.25
C ASP A 20 3.40 -16.57 -2.01
N GLY A 21 3.58 -15.28 -1.71
CA GLY A 21 3.04 -14.62 -0.52
C GLY A 21 1.86 -13.70 -0.75
N PHE A 22 1.61 -13.24 -1.97
CA PHE A 22 0.61 -12.20 -2.23
C PHE A 22 -0.39 -12.64 -3.29
N ARG A 23 -1.62 -12.95 -2.86
CA ARG A 23 -2.73 -13.32 -3.74
C ARG A 23 -3.56 -12.09 -4.07
N VAL A 24 -3.28 -11.47 -5.22
CA VAL A 24 -3.77 -10.14 -5.59
C VAL A 24 -4.89 -10.16 -6.62
N GLN A 25 -5.77 -9.17 -6.53
CA GLN A 25 -6.69 -8.75 -7.57
C GLN A 25 -6.29 -7.33 -7.98
N ASN A 26 -5.86 -7.16 -9.24
CA ASN A 26 -5.43 -5.86 -9.74
C ASN A 26 -6.64 -5.03 -10.19
N PHE A 27 -6.75 -3.80 -9.68
CA PHE A 27 -7.78 -2.83 -10.04
C PHE A 27 -7.24 -1.68 -10.88
N ILE A 28 -5.98 -1.28 -10.68
CA ILE A 28 -5.29 -0.23 -11.44
C ILE A 28 -3.89 -0.77 -11.82
N PRO A 29 -3.43 -0.62 -13.07
CA PRO A 29 -4.17 -0.23 -14.26
C PRO A 29 -5.12 -1.35 -14.68
N SER A 30 -6.34 -1.03 -15.01
CA SER A 30 -7.27 -2.04 -15.48
C SER A 30 -7.41 -1.97 -16.99
N ALA A 31 -7.67 -3.11 -17.61
CA ALA A 31 -8.03 -3.17 -19.03
C ALA A 31 -9.43 -2.60 -19.32
N TYR A 32 -10.09 -2.00 -18.34
CA TYR A 32 -11.47 -1.52 -18.43
C TYR A 32 -11.59 -0.07 -18.89
N GLY A 33 -10.61 0.45 -19.62
CA GLY A 33 -10.70 1.79 -20.19
C GLY A 33 -10.55 2.92 -19.18
N LEU A 34 -9.92 2.68 -18.04
CA LEU A 34 -9.59 3.75 -17.11
C LEU A 34 -8.61 4.73 -17.76
N ASP A 35 -8.96 6.01 -17.71
CA ASP A 35 -8.03 7.07 -18.06
C ASP A 35 -6.96 7.21 -16.97
N MET A 36 -5.73 6.81 -17.28
CA MET A 36 -4.62 6.87 -16.35
C MET A 36 -4.20 8.30 -16.00
N GLN A 37 -4.50 9.29 -16.82
CA GLN A 37 -4.29 10.70 -16.46
C GLN A 37 -5.26 11.11 -15.35
N ARG A 38 -6.51 10.65 -15.44
CA ARG A 38 -7.52 10.87 -14.41
C ARG A 38 -7.22 10.10 -13.13
N MET A 39 -6.58 8.93 -13.22
CA MET A 39 -6.18 8.14 -12.05
C MET A 39 -4.94 8.67 -11.35
N SER A 40 -4.18 9.56 -12.00
CA SER A 40 -2.98 10.16 -11.40
C SER A 40 -3.31 10.80 -10.03
N PRO A 41 -2.44 10.60 -9.03
CA PRO A 41 -1.12 9.98 -9.10
C PRO A 41 -1.10 8.44 -8.92
N PHE A 42 -2.24 7.78 -8.79
CA PHE A 42 -2.32 6.34 -8.56
C PHE A 42 -2.12 5.57 -9.88
N ILE A 43 -1.04 4.79 -9.95
CA ILE A 43 -0.68 4.03 -11.16
C ILE A 43 -0.86 2.52 -11.00
N MET A 44 -1.04 2.04 -9.77
CA MET A 44 -1.36 0.65 -9.48
C MET A 44 -2.15 0.54 -8.18
N LEU A 45 -3.16 -0.34 -8.16
CA LEU A 45 -3.84 -0.80 -6.97
C LEU A 45 -4.02 -2.30 -7.05
N ASP A 46 -3.40 -3.01 -6.12
CA ASP A 46 -3.58 -4.44 -5.89
C ASP A 46 -4.27 -4.66 -4.54
N TYR A 47 -5.33 -5.45 -4.56
CA TYR A 47 -6.02 -5.88 -3.36
C TYR A 47 -5.77 -7.36 -3.09
N ASN A 48 -5.18 -7.65 -1.96
CA ASN A 48 -5.11 -8.99 -1.38
C ASN A 48 -6.37 -9.20 -0.54
N ALA A 49 -7.42 -9.78 -1.13
CA ALA A 49 -8.62 -10.16 -0.39
C ALA A 49 -8.26 -11.17 0.72
N PRO A 50 -9.03 -11.22 1.82
CA PRO A 50 -8.74 -12.16 2.90
C PRO A 50 -8.48 -13.57 2.40
N PHE A 51 -7.30 -14.10 2.69
CA PHE A 51 -6.87 -15.43 2.29
C PHE A 51 -6.08 -16.08 3.42
N HIS A 52 -6.39 -17.34 3.72
CA HIS A 52 -5.70 -18.08 4.78
C HIS A 52 -4.42 -18.72 4.22
N PHE A 53 -3.28 -18.32 4.76
CA PHE A 53 -2.00 -18.97 4.51
C PHE A 53 -1.69 -19.98 5.62
N PRO A 54 -1.34 -21.24 5.26
CA PRO A 54 -0.92 -22.21 6.27
C PRO A 54 0.44 -21.82 6.86
N ALA A 55 0.69 -22.26 8.08
CA ALA A 55 1.96 -22.09 8.77
C ALA A 55 3.15 -22.62 7.95
N THR A 56 4.30 -21.95 8.05
CA THR A 56 5.54 -22.34 7.38
C THR A 56 6.77 -21.77 8.10
N GLU A 57 7.86 -22.52 8.13
CA GLU A 57 9.14 -22.04 8.64
C GLU A 57 9.84 -21.05 7.70
N THR A 58 9.55 -21.13 6.40
CA THR A 58 10.10 -20.21 5.40
C THR A 58 9.03 -19.18 5.03
N PRO A 59 9.22 -17.90 5.38
CA PRO A 59 8.26 -16.86 5.01
C PRO A 59 8.03 -16.79 3.49
N ARG A 60 6.77 -16.79 3.09
CA ARG A 60 6.34 -16.55 1.70
C ARG A 60 6.45 -15.09 1.38
N GLY A 61 6.65 -14.77 0.10
CA GLY A 61 6.72 -13.38 -0.32
C GLY A 61 7.09 -13.22 -1.78
N VAL A 62 7.60 -12.05 -2.11
CA VAL A 62 8.22 -11.74 -3.40
C VAL A 62 9.70 -11.46 -3.19
N GLY A 63 10.53 -12.13 -3.99
CA GLY A 63 11.99 -11.97 -3.95
C GLY A 63 12.46 -10.56 -4.32
N VAL A 64 13.76 -10.35 -4.30
CA VAL A 64 14.35 -9.05 -4.62
C VAL A 64 13.98 -8.63 -6.04
N HIS A 65 13.40 -7.42 -6.13
CA HIS A 65 12.99 -6.82 -7.40
C HIS A 65 13.16 -5.29 -7.35
N PRO A 66 13.29 -4.61 -8.53
CA PRO A 66 13.55 -3.18 -8.59
C PRO A 66 12.26 -2.34 -8.65
N HIS A 67 12.33 -1.14 -8.05
CA HIS A 67 11.38 -0.04 -8.30
C HIS A 67 12.14 1.25 -8.58
N ARG A 68 11.56 2.11 -9.43
CA ARG A 68 12.14 3.41 -9.76
C ARG A 68 11.06 4.40 -10.22
N GLY A 69 11.17 5.65 -9.73
CA GLY A 69 10.37 6.78 -10.22
C GLY A 69 8.97 6.89 -9.65
N PHE A 70 8.63 6.10 -8.63
CA PHE A 70 7.35 6.10 -7.93
C PHE A 70 7.50 5.67 -6.46
N GLU A 71 6.41 5.61 -5.75
CA GLU A 71 6.33 5.19 -4.37
C GLU A 71 5.41 3.97 -4.26
N THR A 72 5.73 3.03 -3.36
CA THR A 72 4.85 1.92 -3.01
C THR A 72 4.27 2.15 -1.63
N VAL A 73 2.98 1.93 -1.48
CA VAL A 73 2.25 2.08 -0.21
C VAL A 73 1.53 0.78 0.09
N THR A 74 1.84 0.18 1.23
CA THR A 74 1.18 -1.04 1.70
C THR A 74 0.35 -0.73 2.94
N LEU A 75 -0.95 -1.05 2.90
CA LEU A 75 -1.87 -0.95 4.03
C LEU A 75 -2.22 -2.38 4.48
N ALA A 76 -1.77 -2.76 5.67
CA ALA A 76 -2.05 -4.08 6.23
C ALA A 76 -3.36 -4.07 7.02
N TYR A 77 -4.26 -5.01 6.72
CA TYR A 77 -5.52 -5.21 7.45
C TYR A 77 -5.49 -6.46 8.33
N GLN A 78 -4.88 -7.55 7.84
CA GLN A 78 -4.72 -8.79 8.57
C GLN A 78 -3.37 -9.42 8.22
N GLY A 79 -2.75 -10.12 9.15
CA GLY A 79 -1.40 -10.65 9.01
C GLY A 79 -0.33 -9.58 9.18
N ALA A 80 0.90 -9.88 8.80
CA ALA A 80 2.03 -8.96 8.92
C ALA A 80 3.00 -9.09 7.74
N VAL A 81 3.54 -7.96 7.30
CA VAL A 81 4.48 -7.84 6.18
C VAL A 81 5.81 -7.31 6.69
N ALA A 82 6.89 -7.96 6.28
CA ALA A 82 8.25 -7.50 6.47
C ALA A 82 8.84 -7.00 5.15
N HIS A 83 9.65 -5.94 5.23
CA HIS A 83 10.31 -5.26 4.12
C HIS A 83 11.80 -5.12 4.38
N HIS A 84 12.60 -5.26 3.33
CA HIS A 84 14.03 -4.90 3.30
C HIS A 84 14.37 -4.30 1.95
N ASP A 85 15.24 -3.27 1.94
CA ASP A 85 15.66 -2.63 0.70
C ASP A 85 17.18 -2.37 0.62
N SER A 86 17.64 -2.06 -0.59
CA SER A 86 19.05 -1.80 -0.89
C SER A 86 19.57 -0.45 -0.40
N ALA A 87 18.68 0.43 0.08
CA ALA A 87 19.06 1.69 0.72
C ALA A 87 19.33 1.52 2.24
N GLY A 88 19.22 0.28 2.74
CA GLY A 88 19.48 -0.08 4.14
C GLY A 88 18.25 0.06 5.04
N ASN A 89 17.07 0.26 4.48
CA ASN A 89 15.86 0.31 5.27
C ASN A 89 15.26 -1.09 5.46
N SER A 90 14.57 -1.25 6.59
CA SER A 90 13.77 -2.43 6.89
C SER A 90 12.63 -2.05 7.82
N GLY A 91 11.56 -2.84 7.80
CA GLY A 91 10.43 -2.63 8.69
C GLY A 91 9.46 -3.79 8.68
N VAL A 92 8.57 -3.78 9.66
CA VAL A 92 7.44 -4.70 9.78
C VAL A 92 6.20 -3.86 10.02
N ILE A 93 5.14 -4.17 9.30
CA ILE A 93 3.80 -3.63 9.57
C ILE A 93 2.83 -4.76 9.86
N GLY A 94 2.01 -4.59 10.89
CA GLY A 94 0.89 -5.46 11.25
C GLY A 94 -0.46 -4.82 10.92
N PRO A 95 -1.55 -5.40 11.41
CA PRO A 95 -2.90 -4.92 11.18
C PRO A 95 -3.06 -3.43 11.53
N GLY A 96 -3.67 -2.67 10.63
CA GLY A 96 -3.84 -1.22 10.76
C GLY A 96 -2.60 -0.39 10.43
N GLY A 97 -1.44 -1.03 10.26
CA GLY A 97 -0.18 -0.35 9.92
C GLY A 97 -0.04 -0.07 8.43
N VAL A 98 0.85 0.88 8.11
CA VAL A 98 1.15 1.33 6.75
C VAL A 98 2.65 1.45 6.57
N GLN A 99 3.16 0.98 5.44
CA GLN A 99 4.51 1.34 4.98
C GLN A 99 4.42 2.19 3.71
N TRP A 100 5.32 3.15 3.61
CA TRP A 100 5.45 4.06 2.47
C TRP A 100 6.91 4.08 2.03
N MET A 101 7.21 3.39 0.93
CA MET A 101 8.55 3.36 0.35
C MET A 101 8.62 4.27 -0.87
N THR A 102 9.43 5.30 -0.81
CA THR A 102 9.77 6.15 -1.95
C THR A 102 10.95 5.52 -2.70
N ALA A 103 10.70 4.89 -3.84
CA ALA A 103 11.75 4.28 -4.64
C ALA A 103 12.61 5.32 -5.39
N ALA A 104 12.00 6.40 -5.86
CA ALA A 104 12.64 7.57 -6.50
C ALA A 104 13.74 7.20 -7.51
N SER A 105 15.03 7.49 -7.23
CA SER A 105 16.15 7.19 -8.15
C SER A 105 16.38 5.71 -8.39
N GLY A 106 15.79 4.86 -7.55
CA GLY A 106 15.83 3.41 -7.69
C GLY A 106 16.23 2.68 -6.42
N VAL A 107 15.55 1.60 -6.14
CA VAL A 107 15.80 0.71 -5.01
C VAL A 107 15.49 -0.73 -5.43
N LEU A 108 16.29 -1.66 -4.91
CA LEU A 108 15.96 -3.08 -4.90
C LEU A 108 15.30 -3.38 -3.56
N HIS A 109 14.15 -4.05 -3.56
CA HIS A 109 13.53 -4.46 -2.30
C HIS A 109 12.91 -5.85 -2.39
N LYS A 110 12.57 -6.39 -1.24
CA LYS A 110 11.79 -7.62 -1.08
C LYS A 110 10.73 -7.42 -0.02
N GLU A 111 9.59 -8.05 -0.22
CA GLU A 111 8.48 -8.08 0.74
C GLU A 111 8.07 -9.53 0.99
N TYR A 112 7.78 -9.85 2.24
CA TYR A 112 7.41 -11.20 2.64
C TYR A 112 6.57 -11.18 3.91
N HIS A 113 5.86 -12.27 4.17
CA HIS A 113 5.15 -12.45 5.44
C HIS A 113 6.14 -12.32 6.60
N GLU A 114 5.77 -11.55 7.61
CA GLU A 114 6.61 -11.44 8.80
C GLU A 114 6.82 -12.84 9.43
N LYS A 115 8.00 -13.06 10.03
CA LYS A 115 8.47 -14.39 10.45
C LYS A 115 7.54 -15.09 11.43
N GLU A 116 7.05 -14.38 12.44
CA GLU A 116 6.17 -14.99 13.45
C GLU A 116 4.76 -15.22 12.87
N PHE A 117 4.27 -14.32 12.02
CA PHE A 117 3.04 -14.56 11.24
C PHE A 117 3.20 -15.78 10.32
N ALA A 118 4.33 -15.90 9.61
CA ALA A 118 4.58 -17.06 8.75
C ALA A 118 4.56 -18.37 9.50
N LYS A 119 5.19 -18.45 10.69
CA LYS A 119 5.19 -19.64 11.53
C LYS A 119 3.82 -20.04 12.07
N GLN A 120 2.98 -19.06 12.39
CA GLN A 120 1.64 -19.31 12.90
C GLN A 120 0.64 -19.58 11.76
N GLY A 121 0.87 -19.00 10.59
CA GLY A 121 -0.12 -18.93 9.54
C GLY A 121 -1.28 -18.02 9.92
N GLY A 122 -2.32 -17.98 9.10
CA GLY A 122 -3.52 -17.20 9.41
C GLY A 122 -4.05 -16.41 8.24
N MET A 123 -5.01 -15.54 8.54
CA MET A 123 -5.60 -14.66 7.53
C MET A 123 -4.64 -13.54 7.16
N PHE A 124 -4.51 -13.30 5.87
CA PHE A 124 -3.74 -12.21 5.31
C PHE A 124 -4.63 -11.34 4.43
N GLN A 125 -4.56 -10.03 4.63
CA GLN A 125 -5.31 -9.05 3.86
C GLN A 125 -4.53 -7.73 3.81
N MET A 126 -4.33 -7.19 2.62
CA MET A 126 -3.70 -5.88 2.44
C MET A 126 -4.14 -5.20 1.13
N VAL A 127 -3.87 -3.91 1.04
CA VAL A 127 -3.88 -3.15 -0.21
C VAL A 127 -2.48 -2.68 -0.50
N GLN A 128 -2.04 -2.78 -1.76
CA GLN A 128 -0.84 -2.13 -2.25
C GLN A 128 -1.22 -1.10 -3.31
N LEU A 129 -0.71 0.12 -3.11
CA LEU A 129 -0.83 1.24 -4.05
C LEU A 129 0.54 1.62 -4.59
N TRP A 130 0.59 2.01 -5.86
CA TRP A 130 1.72 2.74 -6.40
C TRP A 130 1.33 4.17 -6.69
N VAL A 131 2.11 5.11 -6.14
CA VAL A 131 1.90 6.54 -6.27
C VAL A 131 3.01 7.11 -7.15
N ASN A 132 2.65 7.69 -8.29
CA ASN A 132 3.63 8.28 -9.21
C ASN A 132 4.30 9.50 -8.59
N LEU A 133 5.60 9.66 -8.84
CA LEU A 133 6.33 10.86 -8.46
C LEU A 133 6.31 11.90 -9.60
N PRO A 134 6.22 13.20 -9.28
CA PRO A 134 6.50 14.25 -10.24
C PRO A 134 7.91 14.11 -10.83
N ALA A 135 8.10 14.52 -12.07
CA ALA A 135 9.39 14.41 -12.78
C ALA A 135 10.56 14.97 -11.97
N ALA A 136 10.36 16.09 -11.28
CA ALA A 136 11.37 16.74 -10.44
C ALA A 136 11.86 15.87 -9.29
N HIS A 137 11.07 14.89 -8.84
CA HIS A 137 11.37 14.03 -7.69
C HIS A 137 11.71 12.58 -8.06
N LYS A 138 11.64 12.22 -9.35
CA LYS A 138 11.95 10.84 -9.78
C LYS A 138 13.40 10.42 -9.55
N MET A 139 14.30 11.37 -9.39
CA MET A 139 15.73 11.12 -9.11
C MET A 139 16.14 11.50 -7.68
N SER A 140 15.19 11.76 -6.79
CA SER A 140 15.47 11.99 -5.37
C SER A 140 16.04 10.70 -4.71
N PRO A 141 16.71 10.82 -3.56
CA PRO A 141 17.13 9.65 -2.79
C PRO A 141 15.93 8.79 -2.34
N PRO A 142 16.05 7.46 -2.31
CA PRO A 142 15.04 6.59 -1.74
C PRO A 142 14.76 6.91 -0.27
N LYS A 143 13.51 6.67 0.17
CA LYS A 143 13.07 6.85 1.57
C LYS A 143 12.13 5.75 1.98
N TYR A 144 12.07 5.49 3.26
CA TYR A 144 11.13 4.55 3.87
C TYR A 144 10.47 5.18 5.09
N GLN A 145 9.15 5.00 5.22
CA GLN A 145 8.35 5.40 6.36
C GLN A 145 7.47 4.22 6.75
N GLY A 146 7.53 3.79 8.00
CA GLY A 146 6.66 2.76 8.56
C GLY A 146 5.82 3.37 9.69
N PHE A 147 4.53 3.06 9.70
CA PHE A 147 3.58 3.55 10.69
C PHE A 147 2.82 2.36 11.27
N ASN A 148 2.77 2.27 12.59
CA ASN A 148 1.83 1.38 13.25
C ASN A 148 0.44 2.03 13.29
N GLU A 149 -0.58 1.27 13.64
CA GLU A 149 -1.96 1.74 13.69
C GLU A 149 -2.13 3.03 14.51
N GLN A 150 -1.48 3.09 15.68
CA GLN A 150 -1.54 4.24 16.59
C GLN A 150 -0.82 5.50 16.08
N ASP A 151 0.06 5.36 15.10
CA ASP A 151 0.81 6.49 14.51
C ASP A 151 -0.02 7.23 13.45
N ILE A 152 -1.15 6.64 13.03
CA ILE A 152 -2.01 7.18 11.97
C ILE A 152 -3.16 7.96 12.59
N PRO A 153 -3.22 9.28 12.37
CA PRO A 153 -4.31 10.12 12.88
C PRO A 153 -5.68 9.62 12.40
N THR A 154 -6.63 9.62 13.32
CA THR A 154 -7.99 9.14 13.08
C THR A 154 -9.01 10.22 13.40
N VAL A 155 -9.96 10.45 12.51
CA VAL A 155 -11.08 11.38 12.68
C VAL A 155 -12.38 10.60 12.75
N SER A 156 -13.12 10.77 13.84
CA SER A 156 -14.47 10.20 13.97
C SER A 156 -15.46 10.94 13.08
N LEU A 157 -16.31 10.19 12.40
CA LEU A 157 -17.41 10.74 11.63
C LEU A 157 -18.59 11.06 12.53
N GLU A 158 -19.40 12.05 12.14
CA GLU A 158 -20.62 12.42 12.86
C GLU A 158 -21.59 11.23 12.93
N ASN A 159 -22.44 11.23 13.98
CA ASN A 159 -23.48 10.22 14.20
C ASN A 159 -22.96 8.77 14.26
N GLU A 160 -21.75 8.57 14.76
CA GLU A 160 -21.13 7.23 14.90
C GLU A 160 -21.04 6.44 13.58
N MET A 161 -21.04 7.14 12.45
CA MET A 161 -20.97 6.51 11.11
C MET A 161 -19.63 5.84 10.80
N GLY A 162 -18.66 5.93 11.72
CA GLY A 162 -17.33 5.34 11.57
C GLY A 162 -16.20 6.32 11.80
N HIS A 163 -15.05 6.01 11.23
CA HIS A 163 -13.86 6.85 11.35
C HIS A 163 -13.05 6.85 10.06
N ILE A 164 -12.26 7.90 9.87
CA ILE A 164 -11.31 8.04 8.77
C ILE A 164 -9.90 8.04 9.35
N LYS A 165 -9.06 7.11 8.91
CA LYS A 165 -7.60 7.14 9.15
C LYS A 165 -6.95 7.99 8.07
N VAL A 166 -6.20 9.02 8.46
CA VAL A 166 -5.55 9.94 7.52
C VAL A 166 -4.08 9.51 7.36
N VAL A 167 -3.81 8.76 6.31
CA VAL A 167 -2.45 8.24 6.04
C VAL A 167 -1.57 9.33 5.42
N ALA A 168 -2.08 10.03 4.41
CA ALA A 168 -1.37 11.09 3.71
C ALA A 168 -2.33 12.25 3.36
N GLY A 169 -1.77 13.44 3.15
CA GLY A 169 -2.55 14.66 2.89
C GLY A 169 -3.25 15.16 4.15
N HIS A 170 -4.48 15.60 4.01
CA HIS A 170 -5.26 16.08 5.15
C HIS A 170 -6.75 15.76 4.98
N TYR A 171 -7.43 15.61 6.09
CA TYR A 171 -8.88 15.54 6.16
C TYR A 171 -9.37 16.50 7.25
N GLN A 172 -10.23 17.46 6.91
CA GLN A 172 -10.59 18.60 7.78
C GLN A 172 -9.31 19.28 8.33
N ASN A 173 -9.14 19.35 9.63
CA ASN A 173 -7.97 19.94 10.30
C ASN A 173 -6.88 18.90 10.67
N THR A 174 -7.04 17.64 10.24
CA THR A 174 -6.13 16.55 10.58
C THR A 174 -5.15 16.28 9.44
N GLN A 175 -3.85 16.41 9.73
CA GLN A 175 -2.77 16.09 8.82
C GLN A 175 -2.44 14.60 8.89
N GLY A 176 -2.25 13.96 7.74
CA GLY A 176 -1.82 12.57 7.63
C GLY A 176 -0.39 12.32 8.13
N ALA A 177 -0.12 11.06 8.50
CA ALA A 177 1.18 10.65 9.05
C ALA A 177 2.31 10.72 8.02
N ALA A 178 2.05 10.31 6.78
CA ALA A 178 3.07 10.21 5.75
C ALA A 178 3.48 11.57 5.17
N ARG A 179 4.78 11.73 4.93
CA ARG A 179 5.36 12.86 4.18
C ARG A 179 5.56 12.44 2.74
N THR A 180 4.90 13.10 1.80
CA THR A 180 4.85 12.75 0.39
C THR A 180 5.43 13.86 -0.50
N PHE A 181 6.00 13.48 -1.64
CA PHE A 181 6.39 14.44 -2.69
C PHE A 181 5.21 14.83 -3.57
N THR A 182 4.29 13.90 -3.77
CA THR A 182 3.06 14.10 -4.54
C THR A 182 1.97 14.57 -3.61
N GLU A 183 1.21 15.57 -4.00
CA GLU A 183 -0.02 15.91 -3.31
C GLU A 183 -1.01 14.74 -3.47
N VAL A 184 -1.28 14.07 -2.38
CA VAL A 184 -2.13 12.89 -2.33
C VAL A 184 -2.88 12.84 -1.00
N HIS A 185 -4.15 12.47 -1.07
CA HIS A 185 -4.99 12.23 0.10
C HIS A 185 -5.32 10.73 0.17
N LEU A 186 -4.89 10.10 1.23
CA LEU A 186 -5.06 8.68 1.47
C LEU A 186 -5.44 8.41 2.92
#